data_6eb26811aa77b2a6933ebee4b9efd2a4
#
_entry.id   6eb26811aa77b2a6933ebee4b9efd2a4
#
_cell.length_a   1.000
_cell.length_b   1.000
_cell.length_c   1.000
_cell.angle_alpha   90.00
_cell.angle_beta   90.00
_cell.angle_gamma   90.00
#
_symmetry.space_group_name_H-M   'P 1'
#
loop_
_entity.id
_entity.type
_entity.pdbx_description
1 polymer ?
#
loop_
_entity_poly.entity_id
_entity_poly.type
_entity_poly.pdbx_seq_one_letter_code
_entity_poly.pdbx_strand_id
1 'polypeptide(L)'
;LVDVENGNIISTVAAVYPRWSEGRYCDAAASSFRQHPLDYTEVLRKVLKGVLEGCDCKEDIVGIGVDTTASTPALTDAEGTPLALKEKFADNPDAMFVLWKDHTGTVEAEEIVKVWGGGAVNYCETCGGDYSAENIWSKVLHIVKTNPEVAAEAHSVIELCDYIPSVLIGKRCRNAYSTIAYKALWAKKWGGLPAEELYAELGGDKFVEIRNSLASEPCFGTEAVGTLCKEWADELGLSQDVVVCAGVIDSLAGAVGAGCSPGKMALNMGTSACLIAVDPDFK
;
A
#
# COMPACT_ATOMS: atom_id res chain seq x y z
N LEU A 1 -16.99 -12.75 -1.76
CA LEU A 1 -17.31 -13.64 -0.66
C LEU A 1 -16.95 -15.07 -1.03
N VAL A 2 -16.20 -15.73 -0.17
CA VAL A 2 -15.65 -17.07 -0.43
C VAL A 2 -15.91 -17.94 0.79
N ASP A 3 -16.27 -19.21 0.55
CA ASP A 3 -16.34 -20.24 1.57
C ASP A 3 -14.89 -20.69 1.92
N VAL A 4 -14.48 -20.47 3.15
CA VAL A 4 -13.10 -20.75 3.60
C VAL A 4 -12.80 -22.26 3.77
N GLU A 5 -13.83 -23.11 3.87
CA GLU A 5 -13.65 -24.56 4.03
C GLU A 5 -13.28 -25.25 2.70
N ASN A 6 -13.78 -24.74 1.59
CA ASN A 6 -13.62 -25.39 0.28
C ASN A 6 -13.11 -24.47 -0.84
N GLY A 7 -13.03 -23.14 -0.58
CA GLY A 7 -12.57 -22.15 -1.54
C GLY A 7 -13.60 -21.75 -2.60
N ASN A 8 -14.85 -22.17 -2.47
CA ASN A 8 -15.88 -21.82 -3.43
C ASN A 8 -16.27 -20.33 -3.34
N ILE A 9 -16.40 -19.70 -4.50
CA ILE A 9 -16.88 -18.32 -4.59
C ILE A 9 -18.40 -18.32 -4.43
N ILE A 10 -18.89 -17.64 -3.39
CA ILE A 10 -20.31 -17.46 -3.08
C ILE A 10 -20.86 -16.26 -3.84
N SER A 11 -20.15 -15.14 -3.84
CA SER A 11 -20.57 -13.91 -4.49
C SER A 11 -19.37 -13.09 -4.92
N THR A 12 -19.50 -12.37 -6.04
CA THR A 12 -18.47 -11.46 -6.56
C THR A 12 -19.13 -10.17 -7.03
N VAL A 13 -18.58 -9.03 -6.63
CA VAL A 13 -19.00 -7.70 -7.09
C VAL A 13 -17.79 -6.90 -7.50
N ALA A 14 -17.88 -6.21 -8.63
CA ALA A 14 -16.89 -5.26 -9.10
C ALA A 14 -17.53 -3.88 -9.30
N ALA A 15 -16.76 -2.84 -9.08
CA ALA A 15 -17.17 -1.46 -9.33
C ALA A 15 -15.99 -0.63 -9.81
N VAL A 16 -16.27 0.39 -10.63
CA VAL A 16 -15.25 1.35 -11.09
C VAL A 16 -15.09 2.46 -10.07
N TYR A 17 -13.89 2.99 -9.98
CA TYR A 17 -13.58 4.19 -9.21
C TYR A 17 -14.08 5.42 -9.96
N PRO A 18 -14.99 6.24 -9.40
CA PRO A 18 -15.67 7.30 -10.14
C PRO A 18 -14.71 8.35 -10.71
N ARG A 19 -13.85 8.93 -9.85
CA ARG A 19 -12.91 10.00 -10.24
C ARG A 19 -11.85 9.48 -11.22
N TRP A 20 -11.38 8.25 -11.00
CA TRP A 20 -10.46 7.59 -11.91
C TRP A 20 -11.06 7.36 -13.29
N SER A 21 -12.32 6.92 -13.36
CA SER A 21 -13.00 6.67 -14.64
C SER A 21 -13.26 7.93 -15.46
N GLU A 22 -13.27 9.09 -14.80
CA GLU A 22 -13.34 10.41 -15.43
C GLU A 22 -11.97 10.94 -15.87
N GLY A 23 -10.89 10.19 -15.65
CA GLY A 23 -9.51 10.59 -15.95
C GLY A 23 -8.95 11.67 -15.03
N ARG A 24 -9.58 11.93 -13.88
CA ARG A 24 -9.15 12.97 -12.95
C ARG A 24 -7.82 12.61 -12.30
N TYR A 25 -7.01 13.64 -12.09
CA TYR A 25 -5.71 13.56 -11.40
C TYR A 25 -4.67 12.68 -12.10
N CYS A 26 -4.81 12.48 -13.42
CA CYS A 26 -3.88 11.71 -14.23
C CYS A 26 -3.39 12.53 -15.42
N ASP A 27 -2.07 12.53 -15.62
CA ASP A 27 -1.40 13.10 -16.78
C ASP A 27 -0.42 12.06 -17.36
N ALA A 28 -0.84 11.37 -18.40
CA ALA A 28 -0.02 10.35 -19.03
C ALA A 28 1.25 10.92 -19.71
N ALA A 29 1.22 12.18 -20.15
CA ALA A 29 2.39 12.82 -20.75
C ALA A 29 3.47 13.12 -19.72
N ALA A 30 3.07 13.46 -18.48
CA ALA A 30 3.95 13.65 -17.34
C ALA A 30 4.23 12.35 -16.55
N SER A 31 3.67 11.22 -16.98
CA SER A 31 3.70 9.95 -16.23
C SER A 31 3.19 10.09 -14.79
N SER A 32 2.25 11.02 -14.56
CA SER A 32 1.64 11.31 -13.28
C SER A 32 0.29 10.62 -13.15
N PHE A 33 0.15 9.78 -12.13
CA PHE A 33 -1.05 9.00 -11.88
C PHE A 33 -1.41 9.03 -10.41
N ARG A 34 -2.47 9.78 -10.08
CA ARG A 34 -2.94 9.99 -8.71
C ARG A 34 -4.37 9.49 -8.56
N GLN A 35 -4.70 9.00 -7.36
CA GLN A 35 -6.05 8.53 -7.07
C GLN A 35 -6.53 9.07 -5.72
N HIS A 36 -7.70 9.68 -5.74
CA HIS A 36 -8.28 10.29 -4.56
C HIS A 36 -8.71 9.22 -3.54
N PRO A 37 -8.42 9.38 -2.23
CA PRO A 37 -8.77 8.39 -1.20
C PRO A 37 -10.27 8.09 -1.11
N LEU A 38 -11.15 9.03 -1.47
CA LEU A 38 -12.59 8.78 -1.52
C LEU A 38 -12.99 7.73 -2.56
N ASP A 39 -12.26 7.61 -3.68
CA ASP A 39 -12.55 6.55 -4.65
C ASP A 39 -12.48 5.18 -3.99
N TYR A 40 -11.48 4.95 -3.16
CA TYR A 40 -11.32 3.68 -2.45
C TYR A 40 -12.45 3.44 -1.44
N THR A 41 -12.73 4.41 -0.56
CA THR A 41 -13.72 4.22 0.51
C THR A 41 -15.14 4.14 0.00
N GLU A 42 -15.51 4.93 -1.02
CA GLU A 42 -16.84 4.89 -1.66
C GLU A 42 -17.07 3.56 -2.38
N VAL A 43 -16.07 3.09 -3.14
CA VAL A 43 -16.16 1.82 -3.87
C VAL A 43 -16.10 0.64 -2.92
N LEU A 44 -15.27 0.68 -1.86
CA LEU A 44 -15.25 -0.35 -0.83
C LEU A 44 -16.64 -0.55 -0.20
N ARG A 45 -17.33 0.53 0.18
CA ARG A 45 -18.72 0.45 0.66
C ARG A 45 -19.66 -0.22 -0.34
N LYS A 46 -19.55 0.19 -1.59
CA LYS A 46 -20.41 -0.33 -2.66
C LYS A 46 -20.20 -1.84 -2.89
N VAL A 47 -18.95 -2.29 -2.98
CA VAL A 47 -18.66 -3.70 -3.25
C VAL A 47 -18.95 -4.59 -2.04
N LEU A 48 -18.66 -4.14 -0.82
CA LEU A 48 -18.98 -4.89 0.39
C LEU A 48 -20.49 -5.06 0.56
N LYS A 49 -21.28 -4.00 0.39
CA LYS A 49 -22.75 -4.11 0.39
C LYS A 49 -23.25 -5.05 -0.69
N GLY A 50 -22.70 -4.93 -1.90
CA GLY A 50 -23.13 -5.73 -3.03
C GLY A 50 -22.85 -7.22 -2.86
N VAL A 51 -21.70 -7.62 -2.30
CA VAL A 51 -21.40 -9.05 -2.05
C VAL A 51 -22.25 -9.65 -0.93
N LEU A 52 -22.80 -8.80 -0.05
CA LEU A 52 -23.67 -9.20 1.06
C LEU A 52 -25.16 -9.12 0.70
N GLU A 53 -25.51 -8.63 -0.49
CA GLU A 53 -26.91 -8.58 -0.95
C GLU A 53 -27.43 -9.99 -1.18
N GLY A 54 -28.50 -10.35 -0.45
CA GLY A 54 -29.05 -11.71 -0.51
C GLY A 54 -28.22 -12.77 0.22
N CYS A 55 -27.21 -12.39 0.99
CA CYS A 55 -26.45 -13.31 1.82
C CYS A 55 -27.22 -13.63 3.10
N ASP A 56 -27.63 -14.90 3.24
CA ASP A 56 -28.34 -15.42 4.41
C ASP A 56 -27.37 -15.93 5.51
N CYS A 57 -26.03 -15.80 5.29
CA CYS A 57 -24.99 -16.30 6.18
C CYS A 57 -24.08 -15.19 6.71
N LYS A 58 -24.60 -14.00 6.95
CA LYS A 58 -23.81 -12.86 7.46
C LYS A 58 -23.16 -13.13 8.81
N GLU A 59 -23.80 -13.90 9.65
CA GLU A 59 -23.31 -14.35 10.96
C GLU A 59 -22.12 -15.32 10.86
N ASP A 60 -21.93 -15.98 9.72
CA ASP A 60 -20.84 -16.92 9.49
C ASP A 60 -19.60 -16.23 8.88
N ILE A 61 -19.67 -14.92 8.60
CA ILE A 61 -18.53 -14.18 8.07
C ILE A 61 -17.50 -13.96 9.19
N VAL A 62 -16.34 -14.59 9.04
CA VAL A 62 -15.28 -14.62 10.07
C VAL A 62 -14.13 -13.65 9.80
N GLY A 63 -13.93 -13.19 8.56
CA GLY A 63 -12.81 -12.34 8.26
C GLY A 63 -12.86 -11.63 6.91
N ILE A 64 -12.02 -10.60 6.78
CA ILE A 64 -11.80 -9.81 5.57
C ILE A 64 -10.30 -9.83 5.27
N GLY A 65 -9.93 -10.34 4.10
CA GLY A 65 -8.60 -10.22 3.51
C GLY A 65 -8.59 -9.09 2.48
N VAL A 66 -7.45 -8.40 2.40
CA VAL A 66 -7.27 -7.26 1.49
C VAL A 66 -6.00 -7.46 0.67
N ASP A 67 -6.13 -7.36 -0.65
CA ASP A 67 -4.99 -7.18 -1.54
C ASP A 67 -5.11 -5.87 -2.34
N THR A 68 -3.99 -5.28 -2.67
CA THR A 68 -3.95 -4.01 -3.40
C THR A 68 -2.72 -3.92 -4.30
N THR A 69 -2.74 -2.96 -5.21
CA THR A 69 -1.52 -2.54 -5.89
C THR A 69 -0.51 -1.96 -4.90
N ALA A 70 0.78 -2.08 -5.21
CA ALA A 70 1.89 -1.46 -4.49
C ALA A 70 3.08 -1.18 -5.45
N SER A 71 3.87 -0.11 -5.23
CA SER A 71 3.74 0.89 -4.16
C SER A 71 2.69 1.94 -4.54
N THR A 72 1.71 2.11 -3.69
CA THR A 72 0.64 3.09 -3.88
C THR A 72 0.49 3.89 -2.57
N PRO A 73 1.48 4.74 -2.23
CA PRO A 73 1.51 5.52 -0.99
C PRO A 73 0.68 6.79 -1.08
N ALA A 74 0.22 7.28 0.09
CA ALA A 74 -0.27 8.63 0.30
C ALA A 74 0.38 9.26 1.52
N LEU A 75 0.67 10.57 1.45
CA LEU A 75 1.09 11.34 2.61
C LEU A 75 -0.10 11.60 3.53
N THR A 76 0.14 11.52 4.84
CA THR A 76 -0.89 11.66 5.86
C THR A 76 -0.50 12.67 6.92
N ASP A 77 -1.48 13.16 7.66
CA ASP A 77 -1.25 13.92 8.88
C ASP A 77 -0.76 13.04 10.04
N ALA A 78 -0.64 13.63 11.23
CA ALA A 78 -0.19 12.94 12.44
C ALA A 78 -1.16 11.84 12.90
N GLU A 79 -2.43 11.95 12.57
CA GLU A 79 -3.49 10.98 12.88
C GLU A 79 -3.53 9.82 11.86
N GLY A 80 -2.77 9.91 10.76
CA GLY A 80 -2.74 8.92 9.70
C GLY A 80 -3.83 9.11 8.64
N THR A 81 -4.47 10.28 8.59
CA THR A 81 -5.47 10.64 7.58
C THR A 81 -4.79 11.11 6.30
N PRO A 82 -5.07 10.54 5.12
CA PRO A 82 -4.57 11.05 3.85
C PRO A 82 -4.87 12.52 3.65
N LEU A 83 -3.86 13.33 3.27
CA LEU A 83 -3.98 14.78 3.21
C LEU A 83 -5.08 15.25 2.24
N ALA A 84 -5.33 14.52 1.15
CA ALA A 84 -6.41 14.83 0.21
C ALA A 84 -7.82 14.73 0.81
N LEU A 85 -7.99 14.19 2.02
CA LEU A 85 -9.27 14.24 2.75
C LEU A 85 -9.48 15.55 3.50
N LYS A 86 -8.47 16.43 3.59
CA LYS A 86 -8.58 17.79 4.11
C LYS A 86 -9.01 18.72 2.99
N GLU A 87 -9.97 19.61 3.27
CA GLU A 87 -10.53 20.56 2.30
C GLU A 87 -9.43 21.34 1.54
N LYS A 88 -8.39 21.77 2.25
CA LYS A 88 -7.24 22.49 1.70
C LYS A 88 -6.54 21.75 0.56
N PHE A 89 -6.54 20.42 0.59
CA PHE A 89 -5.80 19.57 -0.34
C PHE A 89 -6.68 18.65 -1.19
N ALA A 90 -8.00 18.80 -1.13
CA ALA A 90 -8.95 17.89 -1.78
C ALA A 90 -8.72 17.74 -3.29
N ASP A 91 -8.24 18.78 -3.96
CA ASP A 91 -7.93 18.75 -5.39
C ASP A 91 -6.42 18.78 -5.70
N ASN A 92 -5.56 18.65 -4.66
CA ASN A 92 -4.12 18.61 -4.86
C ASN A 92 -3.65 17.16 -5.14
N PRO A 93 -3.15 16.85 -6.37
CA PRO A 93 -2.75 15.49 -6.73
C PRO A 93 -1.64 14.90 -5.85
N ASP A 94 -0.72 15.73 -5.32
CA ASP A 94 0.39 15.28 -4.47
C ASP A 94 -0.05 14.95 -3.03
N ALA A 95 -1.28 15.29 -2.66
CA ALA A 95 -1.89 14.88 -1.40
C ALA A 95 -2.67 13.56 -1.50
N MET A 96 -2.79 12.98 -2.71
CA MET A 96 -3.52 11.76 -3.02
C MET A 96 -2.63 10.53 -3.00
N PHE A 97 -3.22 9.36 -3.22
CA PHE A 97 -2.46 8.14 -3.47
C PHE A 97 -1.70 8.22 -4.79
N VAL A 98 -0.38 7.99 -4.72
CA VAL A 98 0.50 7.96 -5.89
C VAL A 98 0.56 6.52 -6.41
N LEU A 99 -0.02 6.25 -7.57
CA LEU A 99 -0.18 4.88 -8.07
C LEU A 99 1.14 4.20 -8.39
N TRP A 100 1.16 2.86 -8.41
CA TRP A 100 2.35 2.04 -8.70
C TRP A 100 3.04 2.43 -10.02
N LYS A 101 2.27 2.80 -11.03
CA LYS A 101 2.75 3.18 -12.37
C LYS A 101 3.11 4.66 -12.54
N ASP A 102 3.12 5.43 -11.45
CA ASP A 102 3.55 6.82 -11.46
C ASP A 102 5.07 6.90 -11.52
N HIS A 103 5.61 7.70 -12.43
CA HIS A 103 7.03 7.85 -12.65
C HIS A 103 7.52 9.31 -12.45
N THR A 104 6.76 10.13 -11.76
CA THR A 104 7.19 11.51 -11.46
C THR A 104 8.48 11.57 -10.64
N GLY A 105 8.73 10.57 -9.79
CA GLY A 105 9.90 10.46 -8.93
C GLY A 105 11.15 9.85 -9.58
N THR A 106 11.31 9.89 -10.91
CA THR A 106 12.45 9.25 -11.61
C THR A 106 13.79 9.87 -11.23
N VAL A 107 13.87 11.21 -11.10
CA VAL A 107 15.10 11.90 -10.68
C VAL A 107 15.47 11.52 -9.24
N GLU A 108 14.48 11.49 -8.35
CA GLU A 108 14.67 11.13 -6.96
C GLU A 108 15.06 9.64 -6.79
N ALA A 109 14.57 8.77 -7.67
CA ALA A 109 15.01 7.37 -7.70
C ALA A 109 16.51 7.25 -7.98
N GLU A 110 17.01 7.99 -8.98
CA GLU A 110 18.45 8.03 -9.31
C GLU A 110 19.29 8.59 -8.15
N GLU A 111 18.79 9.61 -7.45
CA GLU A 111 19.50 10.15 -6.26
C GLU A 111 19.54 9.13 -5.13
N ILE A 112 18.41 8.42 -4.87
CA ILE A 112 18.35 7.35 -3.87
C ILE A 112 19.37 6.27 -4.19
N VAL A 113 19.47 5.80 -5.43
CA VAL A 113 20.45 4.78 -5.84
C VAL A 113 21.89 5.24 -5.55
N LYS A 114 22.22 6.50 -5.84
CA LYS A 114 23.57 7.04 -5.57
C LYS A 114 23.90 7.03 -4.09
N VAL A 115 22.96 7.45 -3.23
CA VAL A 115 23.15 7.57 -1.78
C VAL A 115 23.11 6.21 -1.10
N TRP A 116 22.11 5.38 -1.44
CA TRP A 116 21.85 4.11 -0.73
C TRP A 116 22.63 2.92 -1.29
N GLY A 117 23.05 2.97 -2.55
CA GLY A 117 23.85 1.93 -3.19
C GLY A 117 25.37 2.11 -3.02
N GLY A 118 25.83 3.33 -2.68
CA GLY A 118 27.25 3.71 -2.66
C GLY A 118 27.96 3.61 -1.31
N GLY A 119 27.24 3.29 -0.22
CA GLY A 119 27.79 3.28 1.14
C GLY A 119 28.40 1.93 1.57
N ALA A 120 28.77 1.84 2.86
CA ALA A 120 29.27 0.60 3.48
C ALA A 120 28.22 -0.53 3.46
N VAL A 121 26.95 -0.17 3.46
CA VAL A 121 25.80 -1.08 3.25
C VAL A 121 25.14 -0.67 1.94
N ASN A 122 25.04 -1.60 1.01
CA ASN A 122 24.27 -1.40 -0.22
C ASN A 122 22.80 -1.79 0.02
N TYR A 123 21.96 -0.82 0.36
CA TYR A 123 20.53 -1.08 0.61
C TYR A 123 19.77 -1.46 -0.67
N CYS A 124 20.27 -1.07 -1.86
CA CYS A 124 19.64 -1.41 -3.13
C CYS A 124 19.89 -2.86 -3.57
N GLU A 125 20.74 -3.64 -2.89
CA GLU A 125 21.03 -5.03 -3.27
C GLU A 125 19.79 -5.93 -3.24
N THR A 126 18.80 -5.62 -2.36
CA THR A 126 17.54 -6.39 -2.25
C THR A 126 16.52 -6.08 -3.33
N CYS A 127 16.76 -5.05 -4.14
CA CYS A 127 15.92 -4.67 -5.28
C CYS A 127 16.69 -4.70 -6.62
N GLY A 128 17.71 -5.57 -6.71
CA GLY A 128 18.45 -5.78 -7.95
C GLY A 128 19.55 -4.75 -8.24
N GLY A 129 19.93 -3.96 -7.23
CA GLY A 129 20.97 -2.91 -7.37
C GLY A 129 20.43 -1.58 -7.87
N ASP A 130 19.13 -1.47 -8.09
CA ASP A 130 18.46 -0.27 -8.55
C ASP A 130 17.22 0.04 -7.66
N TYR A 131 16.79 1.30 -7.61
CA TYR A 131 15.60 1.71 -6.89
C TYR A 131 14.69 2.52 -7.81
N SER A 132 13.55 1.96 -8.15
CA SER A 132 12.67 2.47 -9.18
C SER A 132 11.85 3.68 -8.72
N ALA A 133 11.47 4.55 -9.69
CA ALA A 133 10.45 5.58 -9.51
C ALA A 133 9.11 5.03 -9.00
N GLU A 134 8.82 3.75 -9.26
CA GLU A 134 7.62 3.08 -8.77
C GLU A 134 7.64 2.81 -7.26
N ASN A 135 8.80 2.88 -6.61
CA ASN A 135 8.92 2.58 -5.18
C ASN A 135 8.56 3.78 -4.29
N ILE A 136 8.18 3.49 -3.04
CA ILE A 136 7.59 4.45 -2.11
C ILE A 136 8.47 5.69 -1.88
N TRP A 137 9.78 5.50 -1.65
CA TRP A 137 10.65 6.61 -1.26
C TRP A 137 10.94 7.57 -2.41
N SER A 138 10.96 7.10 -3.66
CA SER A 138 11.09 7.98 -4.83
C SER A 138 9.90 8.92 -4.94
N LYS A 139 8.68 8.41 -4.74
CA LYS A 139 7.43 9.18 -4.77
C LYS A 139 7.34 10.17 -3.61
N VAL A 140 7.65 9.73 -2.40
CA VAL A 140 7.62 10.58 -1.20
C VAL A 140 8.67 11.68 -1.31
N LEU A 141 9.90 11.36 -1.71
CA LEU A 141 10.98 12.33 -1.88
C LEU A 141 10.64 13.37 -2.95
N HIS A 142 10.05 12.93 -4.06
CA HIS A 142 9.57 13.83 -5.12
C HIS A 142 8.60 14.88 -4.54
N ILE A 143 7.57 14.45 -3.82
CA ILE A 143 6.59 15.38 -3.23
C ILE A 143 7.26 16.30 -2.19
N VAL A 144 8.14 15.76 -1.34
CA VAL A 144 8.87 16.57 -0.33
C VAL A 144 9.70 17.69 -1.00
N LYS A 145 10.29 17.42 -2.17
CA LYS A 145 11.11 18.39 -2.89
C LYS A 145 10.31 19.39 -3.74
N THR A 146 9.22 18.93 -4.34
CA THR A 146 8.50 19.69 -5.37
C THR A 146 7.25 20.38 -4.86
N ASN A 147 6.66 19.91 -3.75
CA ASN A 147 5.45 20.48 -3.18
C ASN A 147 5.60 20.79 -1.67
N PRO A 148 6.26 21.93 -1.33
CA PRO A 148 6.54 22.29 0.06
C PRO A 148 5.29 22.48 0.91
N GLU A 149 4.14 22.82 0.30
CA GLU A 149 2.89 23.00 1.02
C GLU A 149 2.32 21.67 1.52
N VAL A 150 2.31 20.64 0.67
CA VAL A 150 1.94 19.27 1.04
C VAL A 150 2.96 18.68 2.02
N ALA A 151 4.26 18.88 1.75
CA ALA A 151 5.33 18.38 2.61
C ALA A 151 5.25 18.95 4.03
N ALA A 152 4.91 20.23 4.19
CA ALA A 152 4.79 20.86 5.52
C ALA A 152 3.72 20.22 6.40
N GLU A 153 2.61 19.78 5.82
CA GLU A 153 1.48 19.15 6.53
C GLU A 153 1.61 17.61 6.64
N ALA A 154 2.59 17.03 5.92
CA ALA A 154 2.84 15.60 5.97
C ALA A 154 3.61 15.24 7.24
N HIS A 155 3.09 14.31 8.03
CA HIS A 155 3.72 13.74 9.22
C HIS A 155 4.05 12.26 9.06
N SER A 156 3.37 11.61 8.15
CA SER A 156 3.59 10.19 7.88
C SER A 156 3.21 9.81 6.44
N VAL A 157 3.44 8.56 6.10
CA VAL A 157 3.01 7.96 4.84
C VAL A 157 2.26 6.66 5.13
N ILE A 158 1.28 6.34 4.30
CA ILE A 158 0.53 5.09 4.37
C ILE A 158 0.46 4.44 2.98
N GLU A 159 0.72 3.16 2.90
CA GLU A 159 0.49 2.37 1.70
C GLU A 159 -0.99 2.01 1.56
N LEU A 160 -1.48 1.83 0.33
CA LEU A 160 -2.87 1.49 0.09
C LEU A 160 -3.28 0.17 0.78
N CYS A 161 -2.39 -0.82 0.80
CA CYS A 161 -2.62 -2.10 1.46
C CYS A 161 -2.73 -1.98 2.99
N ASP A 162 -2.20 -0.91 3.59
CA ASP A 162 -2.37 -0.59 5.01
C ASP A 162 -3.56 0.35 5.24
N TYR A 163 -3.87 1.21 4.25
CA TYR A 163 -4.99 2.14 4.34
C TYR A 163 -6.35 1.43 4.39
N ILE A 164 -6.59 0.48 3.50
CA ILE A 164 -7.89 -0.22 3.46
C ILE A 164 -8.17 -0.98 4.76
N PRO A 165 -7.25 -1.81 5.31
CA PRO A 165 -7.44 -2.40 6.63
C PRO A 165 -7.63 -1.35 7.74
N SER A 166 -6.88 -0.24 7.71
CA SER A 166 -7.02 0.85 8.68
C SER A 166 -8.42 1.46 8.69
N VAL A 167 -9.00 1.68 7.51
CA VAL A 167 -10.38 2.16 7.35
C VAL A 167 -11.38 1.16 7.93
N LEU A 168 -11.21 -0.13 7.68
CA LEU A 168 -12.11 -1.18 8.17
C LEU A 168 -12.06 -1.34 9.69
N ILE A 169 -10.89 -1.18 10.31
CA ILE A 169 -10.75 -1.30 11.78
C ILE A 169 -10.90 0.06 12.51
N GLY A 170 -11.05 1.17 11.78
CA GLY A 170 -11.25 2.51 12.34
C GLY A 170 -10.03 3.12 13.03
N LYS A 171 -8.83 2.62 12.75
CA LYS A 171 -7.54 3.16 13.26
C LYS A 171 -6.39 2.72 12.35
N ARG A 172 -5.25 3.41 12.42
CA ARG A 172 -4.05 3.00 11.69
C ARG A 172 -3.63 1.59 12.11
N CYS A 173 -3.48 0.69 11.15
CA CYS A 173 -2.96 -0.66 11.37
C CYS A 173 -1.42 -0.70 11.34
N ARG A 174 -0.84 -1.85 11.69
CA ARG A 174 0.58 -2.14 11.45
C ARG A 174 0.86 -2.24 9.95
N ASN A 175 2.06 -1.81 9.55
CA ASN A 175 2.47 -1.86 8.15
C ASN A 175 2.61 -3.31 7.66
N ALA A 176 2.18 -3.59 6.45
CA ALA A 176 2.27 -4.90 5.84
C ALA A 176 3.71 -5.22 5.40
N TYR A 177 4.20 -6.40 5.78
CA TYR A 177 5.54 -6.87 5.41
C TYR A 177 5.75 -6.87 3.89
N SER A 178 4.73 -7.28 3.14
CA SER A 178 4.78 -7.37 1.67
C SER A 178 5.16 -6.06 0.98
N THR A 179 4.69 -4.92 1.50
CA THR A 179 5.02 -3.58 0.96
C THR A 179 6.29 -3.02 1.57
N ILE A 180 6.42 -3.03 2.89
CA ILE A 180 7.51 -2.34 3.58
C ILE A 180 8.86 -3.02 3.29
N ALA A 181 8.92 -4.35 3.29
CA ALA A 181 10.15 -5.06 2.97
C ALA A 181 10.55 -4.89 1.50
N TYR A 182 9.59 -5.00 0.58
CA TYR A 182 9.89 -4.96 -0.85
C TYR A 182 10.02 -3.54 -1.40
N LYS A 183 9.15 -2.62 -0.97
CA LYS A 183 9.06 -1.27 -1.54
C LYS A 183 9.79 -0.20 -0.73
N ALA A 184 9.90 -0.37 0.60
CA ALA A 184 10.58 0.56 1.48
C ALA A 184 11.95 0.07 1.98
N LEU A 185 12.40 -1.12 1.53
CA LEU A 185 13.69 -1.74 1.87
C LEU A 185 13.85 -2.02 3.38
N TRP A 186 12.76 -2.35 4.06
CA TRP A 186 12.86 -2.83 5.43
C TRP A 186 13.44 -4.25 5.47
N ALA A 187 14.52 -4.46 6.21
CA ALA A 187 15.09 -5.79 6.36
C ALA A 187 15.73 -5.99 7.73
N LYS A 188 15.60 -7.21 8.28
CA LYS A 188 16.21 -7.58 9.58
C LYS A 188 17.72 -7.48 9.55
N LYS A 189 18.37 -7.76 8.41
CA LYS A 189 19.84 -7.76 8.26
C LYS A 189 20.49 -6.41 8.54
N TRP A 190 19.76 -5.31 8.41
CA TRP A 190 20.23 -3.96 8.78
C TRP A 190 19.36 -3.28 9.84
N GLY A 191 18.50 -4.06 10.54
CA GLY A 191 17.75 -3.59 11.70
C GLY A 191 16.50 -2.78 11.40
N GLY A 192 15.95 -2.87 10.20
CA GLY A 192 14.71 -2.17 9.80
C GLY A 192 14.82 -1.46 8.46
N LEU A 193 14.42 -0.21 8.39
CA LEU A 193 14.59 0.66 7.22
C LEU A 193 16.06 1.10 7.07
N PRO A 194 16.49 1.56 5.87
CA PRO A 194 17.79 2.22 5.70
C PRO A 194 18.03 3.32 6.74
N ALA A 195 19.29 3.60 7.04
CA ALA A 195 19.72 4.52 8.12
C ALA A 195 19.15 5.93 7.94
N GLU A 196 18.78 6.59 9.03
CA GLU A 196 18.14 7.92 9.02
C GLU A 196 18.98 9.00 8.33
N GLU A 197 20.29 8.92 8.46
CA GLU A 197 21.23 9.88 7.87
C GLU A 197 21.11 9.95 6.34
N LEU A 198 20.75 8.82 5.71
CA LEU A 198 20.57 8.75 4.26
C LEU A 198 19.27 9.46 3.81
N TYR A 199 18.24 9.44 4.64
CA TYR A 199 17.02 10.23 4.40
C TYR A 199 17.27 11.72 4.65
N ALA A 200 18.02 12.05 5.72
CA ALA A 200 18.39 13.42 6.01
C ALA A 200 19.21 14.05 4.86
N GLU A 201 20.13 13.29 4.26
CA GLU A 201 20.92 13.72 3.10
C GLU A 201 20.06 14.03 1.87
N LEU A 202 19.02 13.21 1.63
CA LEU A 202 18.16 13.33 0.44
C LEU A 202 17.07 14.40 0.55
N GLY A 203 16.38 14.46 1.70
CA GLY A 203 15.17 15.27 1.87
C GLY A 203 15.04 15.98 3.23
N GLY A 204 16.15 16.02 4.02
CA GLY A 204 16.20 16.71 5.32
C GLY A 204 15.30 16.07 6.38
N ASP A 205 15.08 16.85 7.46
CA ASP A 205 14.35 16.39 8.65
C ASP A 205 12.92 15.93 8.34
N LYS A 206 12.28 16.56 7.36
CA LYS A 206 10.91 16.17 6.94
C LYS A 206 10.87 14.78 6.36
N PHE A 207 11.83 14.38 5.56
CA PHE A 207 11.90 13.05 4.98
C PHE A 207 12.22 11.99 6.06
N VAL A 208 13.04 12.34 7.06
CA VAL A 208 13.31 11.51 8.24
C VAL A 208 12.04 11.33 9.07
N GLU A 209 11.28 12.40 9.33
CA GLU A 209 9.99 12.33 10.05
C GLU A 209 9.03 11.33 9.38
N ILE A 210 8.85 11.47 8.06
CA ILE A 210 7.97 10.58 7.30
C ILE A 210 8.49 9.13 7.33
N ARG A 211 9.80 8.92 7.15
CA ARG A 211 10.45 7.61 7.25
C ARG A 211 10.14 6.93 8.58
N ASN A 212 10.20 7.66 9.68
CA ASN A 212 10.02 7.12 11.02
C ASN A 212 8.59 6.61 11.27
N SER A 213 7.61 7.07 10.50
CA SER A 213 6.25 6.52 10.54
C SER A 213 6.14 5.05 10.08
N LEU A 214 7.13 4.55 9.33
CA LEU A 214 7.21 3.17 8.85
C LEU A 214 8.27 2.32 9.59
N ALA A 215 8.91 2.86 10.62
CA ALA A 215 10.05 2.20 11.28
C ALA A 215 9.67 0.99 12.16
N SER A 216 8.38 0.81 12.49
CA SER A 216 7.92 -0.33 13.29
C SER A 216 8.09 -1.66 12.55
N GLU A 217 8.22 -2.76 13.31
CA GLU A 217 8.27 -4.10 12.72
C GLU A 217 6.96 -4.40 11.97
N PRO A 218 7.03 -4.75 10.67
CA PRO A 218 5.84 -5.03 9.87
C PRO A 218 5.20 -6.37 10.24
N CYS A 219 3.94 -6.56 9.82
CA CYS A 219 3.19 -7.78 10.01
C CYS A 219 2.98 -8.55 8.69
N PHE A 220 2.82 -9.86 8.79
CA PHE A 220 2.54 -10.69 7.62
C PHE A 220 1.05 -10.65 7.26
N GLY A 221 0.73 -10.88 5.98
CA GLY A 221 -0.65 -10.91 5.48
C GLY A 221 -1.57 -11.95 6.12
N THR A 222 -0.99 -12.94 6.84
CA THR A 222 -1.72 -13.93 7.62
C THR A 222 -2.04 -13.49 9.05
N GLU A 223 -1.54 -12.32 9.48
CA GLU A 223 -1.78 -11.79 10.81
C GLU A 223 -3.00 -10.87 10.82
N ALA A 224 -3.80 -10.96 11.88
CA ALA A 224 -4.86 -10.00 12.14
C ALA A 224 -4.27 -8.65 12.55
N VAL A 225 -4.77 -7.57 11.95
CA VAL A 225 -4.45 -6.19 12.37
C VAL A 225 -5.52 -5.58 13.26
N GLY A 226 -6.67 -6.20 13.33
CA GLY A 226 -7.79 -5.82 14.19
C GLY A 226 -9.06 -6.55 13.82
N THR A 227 -10.18 -6.03 14.31
CA THR A 227 -11.52 -6.46 13.95
C THR A 227 -12.32 -5.30 13.38
N LEU A 228 -13.40 -5.59 12.70
CA LEU A 228 -14.24 -4.61 12.03
C LEU A 228 -14.73 -3.54 13.03
N CYS A 229 -14.52 -2.26 12.72
CA CYS A 229 -14.98 -1.20 13.60
C CYS A 229 -16.52 -1.08 13.58
N LYS A 230 -17.05 -0.44 14.64
CA LYS A 230 -18.51 -0.33 14.81
C LYS A 230 -19.22 0.29 13.61
N GLU A 231 -18.64 1.33 12.99
CA GLU A 231 -19.22 2.00 11.84
C GLU A 231 -19.45 1.03 10.68
N TRP A 232 -18.42 0.26 10.31
CA TRP A 232 -18.51 -0.73 9.24
C TRP A 232 -19.40 -1.91 9.61
N ALA A 233 -19.32 -2.39 10.85
CA ALA A 233 -20.17 -3.49 11.34
C ALA A 233 -21.65 -3.12 11.25
N ASP A 234 -22.04 -1.96 11.74
CA ASP A 234 -23.42 -1.46 11.69
C ASP A 234 -23.87 -1.25 10.23
N GLU A 235 -23.01 -0.67 9.39
CA GLU A 235 -23.34 -0.36 7.99
C GLU A 235 -23.57 -1.63 7.13
N LEU A 236 -22.80 -2.69 7.39
CA LEU A 236 -22.83 -3.94 6.64
C LEU A 236 -23.76 -4.99 7.27
N GLY A 237 -24.16 -4.80 8.51
CA GLY A 237 -24.91 -5.78 9.29
C GLY A 237 -24.05 -7.01 9.65
N LEU A 238 -22.79 -6.78 9.98
CA LEU A 238 -21.81 -7.80 10.38
C LEU A 238 -21.46 -7.69 11.86
N SER A 239 -20.88 -8.77 12.43
CA SER A 239 -20.30 -8.72 13.78
C SER A 239 -19.04 -7.84 13.81
N GLN A 240 -18.80 -7.15 14.95
CA GLN A 240 -17.52 -6.51 15.21
C GLN A 240 -16.38 -7.52 15.48
N ASP A 241 -16.68 -8.81 15.62
CA ASP A 241 -15.68 -9.87 15.77
C ASP A 241 -15.08 -10.32 14.43
N VAL A 242 -15.58 -9.82 13.29
CA VAL A 242 -15.02 -10.10 11.97
C VAL A 242 -13.58 -9.62 11.94
N VAL A 243 -12.65 -10.54 11.75
CA VAL A 243 -11.21 -10.26 11.73
C VAL A 243 -10.82 -9.56 10.44
N VAL A 244 -9.98 -8.53 10.54
CA VAL A 244 -9.35 -7.89 9.39
C VAL A 244 -7.87 -8.26 9.38
N CYS A 245 -7.40 -8.87 8.27
CA CYS A 245 -6.01 -9.24 8.10
C CYS A 245 -5.17 -8.06 7.59
N ALA A 246 -3.85 -8.15 7.78
CA ALA A 246 -2.91 -7.24 7.14
C ALA A 246 -3.05 -7.33 5.62
N GLY A 247 -2.88 -6.20 4.94
CA GLY A 247 -2.94 -6.16 3.49
C GLY A 247 -1.75 -6.87 2.82
N VAL A 248 -1.95 -7.28 1.57
CA VAL A 248 -0.93 -7.95 0.75
C VAL A 248 -0.85 -7.28 -0.62
N ILE A 249 0.32 -7.31 -1.24
CA ILE A 249 0.46 -6.89 -2.65
C ILE A 249 -0.28 -7.90 -3.54
N ASP A 250 -1.10 -7.42 -4.47
CA ASP A 250 -1.91 -8.21 -5.41
C ASP A 250 -1.11 -9.27 -6.16
N SER A 251 0.09 -8.93 -6.63
CA SER A 251 0.97 -9.87 -7.33
C SER A 251 1.44 -11.02 -6.43
N LEU A 252 1.70 -10.76 -5.15
CA LEU A 252 2.09 -11.79 -4.18
C LEU A 252 0.89 -12.65 -3.77
N ALA A 253 -0.28 -12.04 -3.57
CA ALA A 253 -1.52 -12.77 -3.32
C ALA A 253 -1.85 -13.70 -4.51
N GLY A 254 -1.72 -13.19 -5.74
CA GLY A 254 -1.88 -13.96 -6.96
C GLY A 254 -0.89 -15.14 -7.07
N ALA A 255 0.38 -14.94 -6.67
CA ALA A 255 1.38 -16.00 -6.66
C ALA A 255 1.03 -17.12 -5.66
N VAL A 256 0.55 -16.76 -4.47
CA VAL A 256 0.07 -17.72 -3.47
C VAL A 256 -1.12 -18.50 -4.02
N GLY A 257 -2.10 -17.79 -4.61
CA GLY A 257 -3.29 -18.41 -5.23
C GLY A 257 -2.94 -19.34 -6.39
N ALA A 258 -1.87 -19.05 -7.15
CA ALA A 258 -1.34 -19.92 -8.20
C ALA A 258 -0.50 -21.10 -7.68
N GLY A 259 -0.32 -21.25 -6.36
CA GLY A 259 0.43 -22.34 -5.74
C GLY A 259 1.95 -22.19 -5.86
N CYS A 260 2.47 -20.96 -5.92
CA CYS A 260 3.91 -20.69 -5.87
C CYS A 260 4.51 -21.27 -4.59
N SER A 261 5.56 -22.06 -4.73
CA SER A 261 6.23 -22.76 -3.62
C SER A 261 7.65 -23.13 -4.04
N PRO A 262 8.52 -23.58 -3.14
CA PRO A 262 9.85 -24.04 -3.52
C PRO A 262 9.82 -25.00 -4.72
N GLY A 263 10.60 -24.70 -5.76
CA GLY A 263 10.62 -25.45 -7.02
C GLY A 263 9.50 -25.13 -8.01
N LYS A 264 8.61 -24.17 -7.68
CA LYS A 264 7.58 -23.65 -8.59
C LYS A 264 7.66 -22.14 -8.69
N MET A 265 7.40 -21.62 -9.87
CA MET A 265 7.30 -20.18 -10.12
C MET A 265 5.90 -19.81 -10.54
N ALA A 266 5.44 -18.62 -10.12
CA ALA A 266 4.25 -17.98 -10.65
C ALA A 266 4.65 -16.87 -11.62
N LEU A 267 4.00 -16.82 -12.76
CA LEU A 267 4.09 -15.69 -13.71
C LEU A 267 2.77 -14.95 -13.71
N ASN A 268 2.78 -13.76 -13.15
CA ASN A 268 1.65 -12.83 -13.21
C ASN A 268 1.80 -11.97 -14.47
N MET A 269 0.87 -12.10 -15.41
CA MET A 269 0.88 -11.37 -16.68
C MET A 269 -0.24 -10.32 -16.68
N GLY A 270 0.14 -9.06 -16.58
CA GLY A 270 -0.75 -7.91 -16.71
C GLY A 270 -0.14 -6.91 -17.70
N THR A 271 -0.29 -5.61 -17.43
CA THR A 271 0.42 -4.54 -18.14
C THR A 271 1.94 -4.72 -17.99
N SER A 272 2.39 -5.18 -16.84
CA SER A 272 3.74 -5.65 -16.57
C SER A 272 3.73 -7.15 -16.27
N ALA A 273 4.83 -7.84 -16.53
CA ALA A 273 5.01 -9.24 -16.15
C ALA A 273 5.80 -9.30 -14.84
N CYS A 274 5.28 -10.02 -13.85
CA CYS A 274 5.95 -10.26 -12.58
C CYS A 274 6.19 -11.76 -12.40
N LEU A 275 7.47 -12.15 -12.37
CA LEU A 275 7.88 -13.52 -12.11
C LEU A 275 8.21 -13.67 -10.61
N ILE A 276 7.53 -14.58 -9.94
CA ILE A 276 7.68 -14.80 -8.50
C ILE A 276 8.14 -16.22 -8.27
N ALA A 277 9.23 -16.39 -7.53
CA ALA A 277 9.77 -17.67 -7.11
C ALA A 277 10.02 -17.66 -5.60
N VAL A 278 9.92 -18.82 -4.98
CA VAL A 278 10.26 -19.02 -3.56
C VAL A 278 11.54 -19.84 -3.47
N ASP A 279 12.57 -19.24 -2.89
CA ASP A 279 13.81 -19.91 -2.56
C ASP A 279 13.99 -19.93 -1.03
N PRO A 280 13.91 -21.11 -0.38
CA PRO A 280 14.07 -21.21 1.06
C PRO A 280 15.50 -20.92 1.54
N ASP A 281 16.49 -20.99 0.63
CA ASP A 281 17.91 -20.78 0.93
C ASP A 281 18.36 -19.33 0.65
N PHE A 282 17.48 -18.50 0.06
CA PHE A 282 17.74 -17.08 -0.16
C PHE A 282 17.82 -16.33 1.18
N LYS A 283 18.98 -15.68 1.41
CA LYS A 283 19.27 -14.94 2.66
C LYS A 283 19.41 -13.46 2.42
#